data_2d3b53a8fceec5feeca9128247815538
#
_entry.id   2d3b53a8fceec5feeca9128247815538
#
_cell.length_a   1.000
_cell.length_b   1.000
_cell.length_c   1.000
_cell.angle_alpha   90.00
_cell.angle_beta   90.00
_cell.angle_gamma   90.00
#
_symmetry.space_group_name_H-M   'P 1'
#
loop_
_entity.id
_entity.type
_entity.pdbx_description
1 polymer ?
#
loop_
_entity_poly.entity_id
_entity_poly.type
_entity_poly.pdbx_seq_one_letter_code
_entity_poly.pdbx_strand_id
1 'polypeptide(L)'
;MVFASMMYWITSNATQTTRNNLFNTTEAVAEGTAETAMSQMDRDFLYQSLNNVSTYEALIPGQTNASGTSWPIKYKLTNNVSITPLNWSTNWTKLYSSQFTGLYAYVAQCAVVATATPLNQGYNNLSATVTEQFQLASIPVFQFGVFYNMDLDIIPGATFTMAGKVFANGYIWMCPGAASYFSNSVSATLEVTNADDPDDQQNKTPDASLVHYATLAGGNPLSGVDSLTLPVAGSTDNNQTNTEAILNLPPAGQIIPADAAYNSTNQVYLYNEADLIISNSATGINGNSGYGSNISVYYSADKSRSPRLTLLTNDIMAVIGYTYKTNGGVVKVTGTNYYCGYSFVTNVTFYDFRESATNQAVQIDISKFNLWYTNQATRATNFVSGYQWNSENIQDKGHPIDSIYVYNSVPMTSSQLPSVRVVNGATLPSAYGLTVATAFPIYVLGNYNVQTNGSHSDVGQPDTKYTYPAALMGDSITILSSSWNDSYTINTNLSLRTATSATVNAACLEGIVQSCKDSNGNKHYSGGLENFLRLEETWSGKLTYNGSIVVMFPSIYATNYWQTTGKYYNPPGRQWGFDANFQNQAKLPPLTPQVKQIVRGEFGNYTAN
;
A
#
# COMPACT_ATOMS: atom_id res chain seq x y z
N MET A 1 14.06 -78.39 3.56
CA MET A 1 13.49 -77.39 2.62
C MET A 1 12.72 -76.34 3.32
N VAL A 2 11.71 -76.57 4.14
CA VAL A 2 10.84 -75.56 4.79
C VAL A 2 11.62 -74.53 5.62
N PHE A 3 12.62 -74.96 6.39
CA PHE A 3 13.42 -74.05 7.22
C PHE A 3 14.30 -73.12 6.38
N ALA A 4 14.85 -73.55 5.29
CA ALA A 4 15.64 -72.70 4.38
C ALA A 4 14.75 -71.66 3.65
N SER A 5 13.52 -72.01 3.26
CA SER A 5 12.58 -71.10 2.65
C SER A 5 12.04 -70.09 3.65
N MET A 6 11.83 -70.50 4.90
CA MET A 6 11.48 -69.56 5.98
C MET A 6 12.61 -68.55 6.27
N MET A 7 13.83 -68.97 6.39
CA MET A 7 14.98 -68.06 6.56
C MET A 7 15.16 -67.12 5.39
N TYR A 8 15.01 -67.61 4.16
CA TYR A 8 15.06 -66.79 2.97
C TYR A 8 13.93 -65.71 2.98
N TRP A 9 12.72 -66.10 3.35
CA TRP A 9 11.58 -65.17 3.45
C TRP A 9 11.81 -64.11 4.53
N ILE A 10 12.29 -64.51 5.72
CA ILE A 10 12.59 -63.59 6.83
C ILE A 10 13.71 -62.61 6.43
N THR A 11 14.78 -63.07 5.81
CA THR A 11 15.88 -62.19 5.36
C THR A 11 15.44 -61.27 4.23
N SER A 12 14.62 -61.75 3.30
CA SER A 12 14.07 -60.91 2.22
C SER A 12 13.17 -59.81 2.77
N ASN A 13 12.26 -60.15 3.69
CA ASN A 13 11.38 -59.15 4.33
C ASN A 13 12.19 -58.15 5.18
N ALA A 14 13.19 -58.59 5.93
CA ALA A 14 14.04 -57.69 6.71
C ALA A 14 14.81 -56.73 5.79
N THR A 15 15.32 -57.22 4.66
CA THR A 15 16.01 -56.38 3.67
C THR A 15 15.07 -55.36 3.03
N GLN A 16 13.84 -55.78 2.66
CA GLN A 16 12.83 -54.87 2.13
C GLN A 16 12.44 -53.80 3.15
N THR A 17 12.20 -54.19 4.39
CA THR A 17 11.86 -53.26 5.46
C THR A 17 12.97 -52.23 5.68
N THR A 18 14.23 -52.69 5.73
CA THR A 18 15.39 -51.80 5.87
C THR A 18 15.51 -50.86 4.69
N ARG A 19 15.30 -51.33 3.46
CA ARG A 19 15.33 -50.51 2.25
C ARG A 19 14.23 -49.45 2.25
N ASN A 20 13.00 -49.82 2.63
CA ASN A 20 11.87 -48.89 2.72
C ASN A 20 12.10 -47.81 3.79
N ASN A 21 12.59 -48.22 4.96
CA ASN A 21 12.90 -47.25 6.02
C ASN A 21 14.01 -46.29 5.59
N LEU A 22 15.03 -46.80 4.91
CA LEU A 22 16.12 -45.97 4.40
C LEU A 22 15.64 -45.04 3.29
N PHE A 23 14.72 -45.50 2.41
CA PHE A 23 14.10 -44.65 1.38
C PHE A 23 13.31 -43.52 2.01
N ASN A 24 12.41 -43.81 2.95
CA ASN A 24 11.60 -42.77 3.63
C ASN A 24 12.47 -41.74 4.34
N THR A 25 13.57 -42.18 4.97
CA THR A 25 14.50 -41.25 5.61
C THR A 25 15.27 -40.42 4.58
N THR A 26 15.61 -40.99 3.42
CA THR A 26 16.29 -40.31 2.33
C THR A 26 15.37 -39.25 1.69
N GLU A 27 14.09 -39.59 1.53
CA GLU A 27 13.05 -38.69 1.07
C GLU A 27 12.89 -37.51 2.00
N ALA A 28 12.76 -37.73 3.32
CA ALA A 28 12.68 -36.66 4.31
C ALA A 28 13.90 -35.72 4.29
N VAL A 29 15.09 -36.23 3.94
CA VAL A 29 16.29 -35.40 3.77
C VAL A 29 16.19 -34.55 2.50
N ALA A 30 15.68 -35.10 1.40
CA ALA A 30 15.44 -34.33 0.18
C ALA A 30 14.40 -33.21 0.40
N GLU A 31 13.29 -33.53 1.09
CA GLU A 31 12.28 -32.56 1.49
C GLU A 31 12.87 -31.43 2.35
N GLY A 32 13.58 -31.77 3.42
CA GLY A 32 14.22 -30.77 4.29
C GLY A 32 15.24 -29.89 3.56
N THR A 33 15.84 -30.43 2.49
CA THR A 33 16.76 -29.69 1.63
C THR A 33 16.01 -28.71 0.74
N ALA A 34 14.91 -29.12 0.12
CA ALA A 34 14.05 -28.26 -0.68
C ALA A 34 13.46 -27.11 0.19
N GLU A 35 12.95 -27.46 1.37
CA GLU A 35 12.42 -26.49 2.34
C GLU A 35 13.46 -25.45 2.79
N THR A 36 14.72 -25.86 2.95
CA THR A 36 15.80 -24.94 3.33
C THR A 36 16.02 -23.87 2.25
N ALA A 37 16.04 -24.29 0.98
CA ALA A 37 16.19 -23.38 -0.14
C ALA A 37 14.98 -22.44 -0.25
N MET A 38 13.78 -22.98 -0.14
CA MET A 38 12.54 -22.21 -0.22
C MET A 38 12.43 -21.19 0.91
N SER A 39 12.70 -21.58 2.15
CA SER A 39 12.66 -20.67 3.30
C SER A 39 13.65 -19.52 3.17
N GLN A 40 14.82 -19.76 2.58
CA GLN A 40 15.78 -18.70 2.31
C GLN A 40 15.30 -17.78 1.20
N MET A 41 14.72 -18.33 0.13
CA MET A 41 14.14 -17.56 -0.96
C MET A 41 12.95 -16.72 -0.48
N ASP A 42 12.10 -17.29 0.36
CA ASP A 42 10.96 -16.57 0.97
C ASP A 42 11.44 -15.38 1.76
N ARG A 43 12.38 -15.57 2.67
CA ARG A 43 12.96 -14.49 3.45
C ARG A 43 13.54 -13.40 2.57
N ASP A 44 14.35 -13.77 1.59
CA ASP A 44 15.00 -12.81 0.70
C ASP A 44 13.97 -12.10 -0.20
N PHE A 45 12.92 -12.79 -0.62
CA PHE A 45 11.81 -12.20 -1.37
C PHE A 45 11.04 -11.18 -0.55
N LEU A 46 10.72 -11.50 0.70
CA LEU A 46 10.03 -10.59 1.62
C LEU A 46 10.85 -9.31 1.85
N TYR A 47 12.17 -9.41 1.89
CA TYR A 47 13.06 -8.26 2.14
C TYR A 47 13.61 -7.61 0.85
N GLN A 48 13.10 -7.97 -0.31
CA GLN A 48 13.57 -7.49 -1.62
C GLN A 48 15.07 -7.71 -1.87
N SER A 49 15.65 -8.69 -1.22
CA SER A 49 17.09 -9.02 -1.30
C SER A 49 17.36 -10.28 -2.11
N LEU A 50 16.46 -10.65 -3.02
CA LEU A 50 16.62 -11.86 -3.83
C LEU A 50 17.96 -11.91 -4.54
N ASN A 51 18.65 -13.01 -4.30
CA ASN A 51 19.94 -13.31 -4.89
C ASN A 51 19.80 -14.10 -6.21
N ASN A 52 20.92 -14.33 -6.87
CA ASN A 52 20.97 -15.22 -8.02
C ASN A 52 20.63 -16.66 -7.60
N VAL A 53 20.02 -17.43 -8.50
CA VAL A 53 19.64 -18.83 -8.28
C VAL A 53 20.81 -19.66 -7.75
N SER A 54 22.01 -19.46 -8.29
CA SER A 54 23.23 -20.16 -7.85
C SER A 54 23.57 -19.95 -6.38
N THR A 55 23.14 -18.83 -5.78
CA THR A 55 23.35 -18.56 -4.35
C THR A 55 22.48 -19.51 -3.51
N TYR A 56 21.24 -19.72 -3.90
CA TYR A 56 20.31 -20.63 -3.20
C TYR A 56 20.70 -22.09 -3.42
N GLU A 57 21.15 -22.44 -4.61
CA GLU A 57 21.70 -23.77 -4.90
C GLU A 57 22.96 -24.08 -4.06
N ALA A 58 23.80 -23.07 -3.81
CA ALA A 58 25.01 -23.20 -2.99
C ALA A 58 24.72 -23.28 -1.48
N LEU A 59 23.59 -22.79 -1.01
CA LEU A 59 23.17 -22.91 0.41
C LEU A 59 22.86 -24.34 0.81
N ILE A 60 22.53 -25.18 -0.17
CA ILE A 60 22.32 -26.59 0.05
C ILE A 60 23.70 -27.23 0.14
N PRO A 61 24.09 -27.73 1.32
CA PRO A 61 25.41 -28.32 1.44
C PRO A 61 25.49 -29.50 0.52
N GLY A 62 26.18 -29.37 -0.60
CA GLY A 62 26.59 -30.45 -1.52
C GLY A 62 27.53 -31.38 -0.81
N GLN A 63 27.17 -31.88 0.38
CA GLN A 63 28.12 -32.41 1.28
C GLN A 63 27.92 -33.83 1.60
N THR A 64 28.97 -34.46 1.41
CA THR A 64 29.53 -35.45 2.32
C THR A 64 29.58 -34.84 3.71
N ASN A 65 28.63 -35.18 4.52
CA ASN A 65 28.50 -34.73 5.82
C ASN A 65 29.77 -34.83 6.64
N ALA A 66 30.44 -33.70 6.80
CA ALA A 66 31.40 -33.53 7.85
C ALA A 66 30.66 -33.57 9.19
N SER A 67 31.15 -34.38 10.08
CA SER A 67 30.75 -34.53 11.46
C SER A 67 30.02 -33.30 12.06
N GLY A 68 28.81 -33.51 12.53
CA GLY A 68 28.12 -32.52 13.34
C GLY A 68 26.64 -32.26 13.04
N THR A 69 26.07 -32.94 12.06
CA THR A 69 24.63 -32.86 11.84
C THR A 69 23.90 -33.97 12.59
N SER A 70 22.77 -33.61 13.14
CA SER A 70 21.86 -34.45 13.91
C SER A 70 21.16 -35.57 13.12
N TRP A 71 21.61 -35.86 11.91
CA TRP A 71 21.05 -36.93 11.09
C TRP A 71 21.71 -38.29 11.44
N PRO A 72 20.92 -39.31 11.70
CA PRO A 72 21.46 -40.63 12.10
C PRO A 72 22.18 -41.36 10.94
N ILE A 73 22.03 -40.88 9.70
CA ILE A 73 22.62 -41.49 8.49
C ILE A 73 23.33 -40.38 7.70
N LYS A 74 24.51 -40.68 7.17
CA LYS A 74 25.25 -39.79 6.28
C LYS A 74 24.61 -39.79 4.90
N TYR A 75 24.33 -38.62 4.35
CA TYR A 75 23.79 -38.45 3.01
C TYR A 75 24.77 -37.70 2.13
N LYS A 76 24.81 -38.07 0.88
CA LYS A 76 25.37 -37.27 -0.19
C LYS A 76 24.20 -36.49 -0.80
N LEU A 77 24.17 -35.20 -0.58
CA LEU A 77 23.36 -34.30 -1.37
C LEU A 77 24.15 -34.02 -2.63
N THR A 78 23.75 -34.59 -3.74
CA THR A 78 24.37 -34.28 -5.03
C THR A 78 23.94 -32.89 -5.47
N ASN A 79 24.75 -32.18 -6.27
CA ASN A 79 24.53 -30.84 -6.82
C ASN A 79 23.27 -30.70 -7.70
N ASN A 80 22.21 -31.39 -7.39
CA ASN A 80 21.00 -31.47 -8.18
C ASN A 80 19.84 -30.74 -7.51
N VAL A 81 20.11 -29.60 -6.88
CA VAL A 81 19.06 -28.62 -6.69
C VAL A 81 19.09 -27.74 -7.91
N SER A 82 18.12 -27.92 -8.75
CA SER A 82 17.88 -27.08 -9.89
C SER A 82 16.72 -26.16 -9.52
N ILE A 83 16.98 -24.88 -9.47
CA ILE A 83 15.94 -23.86 -9.35
C ILE A 83 15.71 -23.32 -10.74
N THR A 84 14.52 -23.51 -11.27
CA THR A 84 14.15 -22.95 -12.57
C THR A 84 14.26 -21.42 -12.52
N PRO A 85 14.87 -20.76 -13.51
CA PRO A 85 15.26 -19.36 -13.41
C PRO A 85 14.10 -18.48 -13.03
N LEU A 86 14.36 -17.64 -12.04
CA LEU A 86 13.50 -16.54 -11.62
C LEU A 86 13.38 -15.53 -12.78
N ASN A 87 12.44 -15.73 -13.65
CA ASN A 87 12.14 -14.72 -14.65
C ASN A 87 11.21 -13.71 -13.99
N TRP A 88 11.78 -12.62 -13.44
CA TRP A 88 11.06 -11.50 -12.85
C TRP A 88 10.26 -10.66 -13.85
N SER A 89 10.30 -10.99 -15.13
CA SER A 89 9.43 -10.37 -16.10
C SER A 89 7.99 -10.78 -15.79
N THR A 90 7.46 -10.11 -14.86
CA THR A 90 6.12 -9.62 -14.62
C THR A 90 5.02 -10.31 -15.40
N ASN A 91 4.73 -11.55 -15.07
CA ASN A 91 3.51 -12.16 -15.51
C ASN A 91 2.38 -11.75 -14.56
N TRP A 92 1.57 -10.80 -15.02
CA TRP A 92 0.32 -10.47 -14.35
C TRP A 92 -0.63 -11.64 -14.45
N THR A 93 -0.87 -12.32 -13.34
CA THR A 93 -1.61 -13.57 -13.31
C THR A 93 -2.59 -13.59 -12.15
N LYS A 94 -3.76 -14.18 -12.39
CA LYS A 94 -4.74 -14.42 -11.33
C LYS A 94 -4.30 -15.60 -10.48
N LEU A 95 -4.30 -15.44 -9.16
CA LEU A 95 -3.98 -16.50 -8.22
C LEU A 95 -5.16 -17.47 -8.11
N TYR A 96 -4.92 -18.76 -8.35
CA TYR A 96 -5.96 -19.81 -8.34
C TYR A 96 -5.78 -20.82 -7.21
N SER A 97 -4.55 -21.07 -6.79
CA SER A 97 -4.20 -22.18 -5.88
C SER A 97 -3.77 -21.71 -4.49
N SER A 98 -4.17 -20.54 -4.06
CA SER A 98 -3.79 -19.98 -2.77
C SER A 98 -5.00 -19.57 -1.95
N GLN A 99 -4.78 -19.30 -0.68
CA GLN A 99 -5.74 -18.66 0.23
C GLN A 99 -6.21 -17.30 -0.33
N PHE A 100 -5.42 -16.70 -1.22
CA PHE A 100 -5.70 -15.44 -1.89
C PHE A 100 -6.28 -15.60 -3.29
N THR A 101 -6.95 -16.72 -3.55
CA THR A 101 -7.63 -17.02 -4.82
C THR A 101 -8.46 -15.84 -5.31
N GLY A 102 -8.25 -15.48 -6.58
CA GLY A 102 -9.00 -14.41 -7.25
C GLY A 102 -8.34 -13.03 -7.23
N LEU A 103 -7.27 -12.82 -6.45
CA LEU A 103 -6.40 -11.65 -6.60
C LEU A 103 -5.48 -11.84 -7.82
N TYR A 104 -5.04 -10.73 -8.38
CA TYR A 104 -4.00 -10.71 -9.39
C TYR A 104 -2.67 -10.34 -8.75
N ALA A 105 -1.59 -10.92 -9.25
CA ALA A 105 -0.25 -10.66 -8.78
C ALA A 105 0.75 -10.61 -9.92
N TYR A 106 1.88 -9.97 -9.67
CA TYR A 106 3.09 -10.18 -10.47
C TYR A 106 3.75 -11.46 -9.96
N VAL A 107 3.75 -12.51 -10.77
CA VAL A 107 4.13 -13.86 -10.35
C VAL A 107 5.36 -14.33 -11.09
N ALA A 108 6.37 -14.77 -10.34
CA ALA A 108 7.45 -15.60 -10.84
C ALA A 108 7.21 -17.06 -10.40
N GLN A 109 7.17 -17.98 -11.37
CA GLN A 109 7.05 -19.40 -11.09
C GLN A 109 8.42 -20.01 -10.89
N CYS A 110 8.57 -20.82 -9.86
CA CYS A 110 9.80 -21.49 -9.48
C CYS A 110 9.53 -22.95 -9.15
N ALA A 111 10.54 -23.78 -9.37
CA ALA A 111 10.54 -25.17 -8.91
C ALA A 111 11.88 -25.49 -8.27
N VAL A 112 11.85 -26.09 -7.09
CA VAL A 112 13.03 -26.63 -6.41
C VAL A 112 13.02 -28.14 -6.58
N VAL A 113 14.11 -28.69 -7.08
CA VAL A 113 14.33 -30.13 -7.19
C VAL A 113 15.51 -30.49 -6.29
N ALA A 114 15.29 -31.34 -5.31
CA ALA A 114 16.32 -31.81 -4.38
C ALA A 114 16.46 -33.31 -4.43
N THR A 115 17.71 -33.82 -4.55
CA THR A 115 18.00 -35.24 -4.57
C THR A 115 18.96 -35.61 -3.43
N ALA A 116 18.56 -36.56 -2.62
CA ALA A 116 19.38 -37.14 -1.55
C ALA A 116 19.75 -38.61 -1.86
N THR A 117 20.97 -38.99 -1.48
CA THR A 117 21.48 -40.36 -1.61
C THR A 117 22.17 -40.78 -0.30
N PRO A 118 21.79 -41.89 0.35
CA PRO A 118 22.44 -42.34 1.57
C PRO A 118 23.87 -42.83 1.28
N LEU A 119 24.81 -42.53 2.18
CA LEU A 119 26.20 -42.94 2.07
C LEU A 119 26.48 -44.34 2.70
N ASN A 120 25.46 -45.16 2.88
CA ASN A 120 25.63 -46.49 3.43
C ASN A 120 26.14 -47.50 2.37
N GLN A 121 27.21 -48.19 2.69
CA GLN A 121 27.71 -49.25 1.84
C GLN A 121 26.65 -50.37 1.67
N GLY A 122 26.28 -50.64 0.44
CA GLY A 122 25.27 -51.66 0.08
C GLY A 122 23.95 -51.08 -0.46
N TYR A 123 23.71 -49.77 -0.33
CA TYR A 123 22.49 -49.09 -0.82
C TYR A 123 22.82 -47.88 -1.69
N ASN A 124 23.97 -47.86 -2.34
CA ASN A 124 24.47 -46.74 -3.13
C ASN A 124 23.58 -46.39 -4.34
N ASN A 125 22.67 -47.27 -4.72
CA ASN A 125 21.71 -47.04 -5.82
C ASN A 125 20.36 -46.53 -5.33
N LEU A 126 20.20 -46.25 -4.04
CA LEU A 126 18.98 -45.68 -3.50
C LEU A 126 19.12 -44.19 -3.50
N SER A 127 18.20 -43.50 -4.16
CA SER A 127 18.07 -42.04 -4.11
C SER A 127 16.62 -41.66 -4.03
N ALA A 128 16.34 -40.53 -3.40
CA ALA A 128 15.03 -39.93 -3.38
C ALA A 128 15.13 -38.50 -3.95
N THR A 129 14.24 -38.18 -4.86
CA THR A 129 14.15 -36.86 -5.48
C THR A 129 12.79 -36.26 -5.18
N VAL A 130 12.79 -35.03 -4.68
CA VAL A 130 11.60 -34.27 -4.39
C VAL A 130 11.59 -33.02 -5.28
N THR A 131 10.45 -32.75 -5.84
CA THR A 131 10.21 -31.51 -6.59
C THR A 131 9.08 -30.73 -5.93
N GLU A 132 9.32 -29.48 -5.63
CA GLU A 132 8.31 -28.58 -5.13
C GLU A 132 8.20 -27.36 -6.04
N GLN A 133 6.99 -27.11 -6.53
CA GLN A 133 6.67 -25.92 -7.31
C GLN A 133 6.13 -24.84 -6.37
N PHE A 134 6.51 -23.61 -6.63
CA PHE A 134 5.99 -22.48 -5.90
C PHE A 134 5.97 -21.21 -6.74
N GLN A 135 5.23 -20.23 -6.29
CA GLN A 135 5.08 -18.94 -6.93
C GLN A 135 5.52 -17.84 -5.95
N LEU A 136 6.39 -16.97 -6.41
CA LEU A 136 6.70 -15.73 -5.73
C LEU A 136 5.72 -14.67 -6.24
N ALA A 137 4.78 -14.28 -5.40
CA ALA A 137 3.69 -13.39 -5.76
C ALA A 137 3.84 -12.02 -5.12
N SER A 138 3.82 -10.97 -5.94
CA SER A 138 3.71 -9.57 -5.50
C SER A 138 2.30 -9.10 -5.76
N ILE A 139 1.51 -8.89 -4.71
CA ILE A 139 0.08 -8.59 -4.76
C ILE A 139 -0.12 -7.10 -4.48
N PRO A 140 -0.61 -6.29 -5.43
CA PRO A 140 -0.96 -4.90 -5.18
C PRO A 140 -2.04 -4.76 -4.10
N VAL A 141 -1.80 -3.96 -3.07
CA VAL A 141 -2.70 -3.84 -1.91
C VAL A 141 -4.07 -3.25 -2.27
N PHE A 142 -4.14 -2.43 -3.31
CA PHE A 142 -5.41 -1.80 -3.72
C PHE A 142 -6.39 -2.75 -4.42
N GLN A 143 -6.03 -4.01 -4.63
CA GLN A 143 -6.96 -5.05 -5.07
C GLN A 143 -7.88 -5.56 -3.95
N PHE A 144 -7.58 -5.22 -2.69
CA PHE A 144 -8.49 -5.46 -1.59
C PHE A 144 -9.51 -4.32 -1.50
N GLY A 145 -10.75 -4.64 -1.15
CA GLY A 145 -11.72 -3.63 -0.74
C GLY A 145 -11.32 -3.03 0.60
N VAL A 146 -10.84 -3.90 1.51
CA VAL A 146 -10.32 -3.54 2.81
C VAL A 146 -9.07 -4.38 3.10
N PHE A 147 -7.96 -3.75 3.42
CA PHE A 147 -6.73 -4.38 3.87
C PHE A 147 -6.23 -3.70 5.16
N TYR A 148 -6.06 -4.47 6.21
CA TYR A 148 -5.51 -4.00 7.47
C TYR A 148 -4.25 -4.80 7.84
N ASN A 149 -3.16 -4.11 8.06
CA ASN A 149 -1.92 -4.73 8.59
C ASN A 149 -1.97 -4.90 10.11
N MET A 150 -3.13 -4.80 10.70
CA MET A 150 -3.43 -4.84 12.14
C MET A 150 -4.85 -5.35 12.34
N ASP A 151 -5.39 -5.23 13.55
CA ASP A 151 -6.78 -5.56 13.84
C ASP A 151 -7.75 -4.63 13.10
N LEU A 152 -8.87 -5.19 12.68
CA LEU A 152 -9.93 -4.50 11.95
C LEU A 152 -11.25 -4.60 12.71
N ASP A 153 -11.80 -3.44 13.10
CA ASP A 153 -13.12 -3.33 13.70
C ASP A 153 -14.17 -3.03 12.63
N ILE A 154 -15.20 -3.85 12.53
CA ILE A 154 -16.34 -3.64 11.62
C ILE A 154 -17.62 -3.54 12.45
N ILE A 155 -18.01 -2.30 12.76
CA ILE A 155 -19.11 -2.00 13.70
C ILE A 155 -20.09 -0.97 13.08
N PRO A 156 -20.54 -1.13 11.83
CA PRO A 156 -21.41 -0.14 11.21
C PRO A 156 -22.77 -0.05 11.90
N GLY A 157 -23.18 1.18 12.18
CA GLY A 157 -24.49 1.48 12.75
C GLY A 157 -25.63 1.50 11.72
N ALA A 158 -25.32 1.42 10.44
CA ALA A 158 -26.27 1.37 9.32
C ALA A 158 -25.92 0.20 8.40
N THR A 159 -26.87 -0.21 7.55
CA THR A 159 -26.64 -1.28 6.57
C THR A 159 -25.40 -0.99 5.73
N PHE A 160 -24.52 -1.96 5.67
CA PHE A 160 -23.21 -1.88 5.04
C PHE A 160 -23.03 -2.98 4.00
N THR A 161 -22.42 -2.68 2.87
CA THR A 161 -22.11 -3.68 1.84
C THR A 161 -20.66 -3.47 1.36
N MET A 162 -19.87 -4.55 1.39
CA MET A 162 -18.51 -4.57 0.86
C MET A 162 -18.41 -5.59 -0.28
N ALA A 163 -18.12 -5.08 -1.49
CA ALA A 163 -17.97 -5.93 -2.69
C ALA A 163 -16.54 -6.46 -2.87
N GLY A 164 -15.54 -5.75 -2.38
CA GLY A 164 -14.14 -6.15 -2.43
C GLY A 164 -13.77 -7.19 -1.38
N LYS A 165 -12.60 -7.79 -1.54
CA LYS A 165 -12.03 -8.69 -0.52
C LYS A 165 -11.68 -7.92 0.74
N VAL A 166 -11.93 -8.53 1.90
CA VAL A 166 -11.57 -8.01 3.22
C VAL A 166 -10.47 -8.89 3.80
N PHE A 167 -9.39 -8.27 4.22
CA PHE A 167 -8.24 -8.98 4.81
C PHE A 167 -7.66 -8.19 5.99
N ALA A 168 -7.26 -8.90 7.04
CA ALA A 168 -6.49 -8.33 8.14
C ALA A 168 -5.33 -9.26 8.55
N ASN A 169 -4.15 -8.68 8.80
CA ASN A 169 -3.02 -9.38 9.41
C ASN A 169 -3.23 -9.63 10.92
N GLY A 170 -4.22 -9.00 11.54
CA GLY A 170 -4.66 -9.21 12.91
C GLY A 170 -5.97 -9.98 13.00
N TYR A 171 -6.79 -9.59 13.96
CA TYR A 171 -8.19 -10.03 14.11
C TYR A 171 -9.12 -9.21 13.22
N ILE A 172 -10.28 -9.78 12.89
CA ILE A 172 -11.43 -9.03 12.38
C ILE A 172 -12.57 -9.16 13.38
N TRP A 173 -12.88 -8.06 14.05
CA TRP A 173 -13.93 -7.96 15.04
C TRP A 173 -15.23 -7.52 14.36
N MET A 174 -16.23 -8.42 14.34
CA MET A 174 -17.53 -8.19 13.70
C MET A 174 -18.59 -7.95 14.76
N CYS A 175 -18.97 -6.69 14.96
CA CYS A 175 -20.02 -6.32 15.90
C CYS A 175 -20.97 -5.26 15.32
N PRO A 176 -21.58 -5.50 14.12
CA PRO A 176 -22.40 -4.50 13.46
C PRO A 176 -23.71 -4.26 14.21
N GLY A 177 -24.16 -3.00 14.22
CA GLY A 177 -25.49 -2.61 14.70
C GLY A 177 -26.59 -2.70 13.65
N ALA A 178 -26.24 -3.03 12.39
CA ALA A 178 -27.16 -3.23 11.27
C ALA A 178 -26.62 -4.28 10.30
N ALA A 179 -27.46 -4.77 9.38
CA ALA A 179 -27.07 -5.82 8.44
C ALA A 179 -25.85 -5.45 7.60
N SER A 180 -24.85 -6.32 7.61
CA SER A 180 -23.57 -6.15 6.93
C SER A 180 -23.35 -7.28 5.93
N TYR A 181 -23.18 -6.94 4.67
CA TYR A 181 -23.07 -7.87 3.55
C TYR A 181 -21.68 -7.87 2.94
N PHE A 182 -21.07 -9.04 2.87
CA PHE A 182 -19.75 -9.24 2.25
C PHE A 182 -19.90 -10.11 1.01
N SER A 183 -19.76 -9.49 -0.16
CA SER A 183 -19.93 -10.17 -1.47
C SER A 183 -18.68 -10.93 -1.92
N ASN A 184 -17.58 -10.85 -1.17
CA ASN A 184 -16.31 -11.50 -1.47
C ASN A 184 -15.71 -12.14 -0.21
N SER A 185 -14.50 -12.69 -0.30
CA SER A 185 -13.82 -13.31 0.83
C SER A 185 -13.53 -12.31 1.96
N VAL A 186 -13.74 -12.78 3.19
CA VAL A 186 -13.33 -12.14 4.43
C VAL A 186 -12.32 -13.08 5.09
N SER A 187 -11.12 -12.60 5.36
CA SER A 187 -10.05 -13.46 5.89
C SER A 187 -9.14 -12.69 6.86
N ALA A 188 -8.67 -13.39 7.87
CA ALA A 188 -7.76 -12.87 8.89
C ALA A 188 -6.62 -13.82 9.16
N THR A 189 -5.43 -13.29 9.41
CA THR A 189 -4.29 -14.12 9.83
C THR A 189 -4.53 -14.72 11.22
N LEU A 190 -5.15 -13.97 12.12
CA LEU A 190 -5.56 -14.50 13.41
C LEU A 190 -6.98 -15.08 13.32
N GLU A 191 -8.01 -14.32 13.61
CA GLU A 191 -9.38 -14.83 13.62
C GLU A 191 -10.38 -13.80 13.11
N VAL A 192 -11.39 -14.26 12.38
CA VAL A 192 -12.61 -13.51 12.09
C VAL A 192 -13.67 -13.93 13.11
N THR A 193 -14.04 -13.04 14.00
CA THR A 193 -14.93 -13.36 15.12
C THR A 193 -16.13 -12.41 15.22
N ASN A 194 -17.31 -12.95 15.55
CA ASN A 194 -18.49 -12.16 15.90
C ASN A 194 -18.39 -11.74 17.37
N ALA A 195 -17.54 -10.78 17.65
CA ALA A 195 -17.33 -10.20 18.95
C ALA A 195 -17.02 -8.72 18.85
N ASP A 196 -17.22 -7.99 19.92
CA ASP A 196 -16.71 -6.64 20.09
C ASP A 196 -15.21 -6.70 20.39
N ASP A 197 -14.43 -5.73 19.92
CA ASP A 197 -13.02 -5.63 20.29
C ASP A 197 -12.91 -5.51 21.83
N PRO A 198 -12.07 -6.34 22.47
CA PRO A 198 -11.90 -6.28 23.93
C PRO A 198 -11.48 -4.90 24.45
N ASP A 199 -10.89 -4.07 23.59
CA ASP A 199 -10.42 -2.73 23.92
C ASP A 199 -11.38 -1.61 23.46
N ASP A 200 -12.50 -1.97 22.78
CA ASP A 200 -13.57 -0.99 22.47
C ASP A 200 -14.29 -0.53 23.76
N GLN A 201 -14.34 0.78 23.93
CA GLN A 201 -15.07 1.40 25.03
C GLN A 201 -16.59 1.27 24.95
N GLN A 202 -17.13 0.98 23.77
CA GLN A 202 -18.58 0.93 23.54
C GLN A 202 -19.21 -0.33 24.12
N ASN A 203 -18.44 -1.40 24.32
CA ASN A 203 -18.88 -2.70 24.87
C ASN A 203 -20.17 -3.18 24.23
N LYS A 204 -20.21 -3.27 22.91
CA LYS A 204 -21.41 -3.70 22.16
C LYS A 204 -21.67 -5.19 22.31
N THR A 205 -22.92 -5.55 22.21
CA THR A 205 -23.32 -6.97 22.17
C THR A 205 -23.34 -7.43 20.72
N PRO A 206 -22.55 -8.44 20.34
CA PRO A 206 -22.52 -8.93 18.96
C PRO A 206 -23.82 -9.66 18.59
N ASP A 207 -24.26 -9.49 17.35
CA ASP A 207 -25.37 -10.23 16.73
C ASP A 207 -24.91 -10.84 15.41
N ALA A 208 -24.60 -12.13 15.44
CA ALA A 208 -24.15 -12.86 14.26
C ALA A 208 -25.20 -12.91 13.12
N SER A 209 -26.48 -12.71 13.42
CA SER A 209 -27.53 -12.69 12.40
C SER A 209 -27.47 -11.47 11.50
N LEU A 210 -26.71 -10.44 11.89
CA LEU A 210 -26.50 -9.23 11.10
C LEU A 210 -25.33 -9.35 10.12
N VAL A 211 -24.53 -10.43 10.19
CA VAL A 211 -23.36 -10.60 9.32
C VAL A 211 -23.64 -11.62 8.23
N HIS A 212 -23.55 -11.20 6.98
CA HIS A 212 -23.88 -12.02 5.82
C HIS A 212 -22.66 -12.17 4.91
N TYR A 213 -22.10 -13.38 4.86
CA TYR A 213 -20.99 -13.71 3.98
C TYR A 213 -21.46 -14.37 2.69
N ALA A 214 -20.84 -14.05 1.56
CA ALA A 214 -21.03 -14.80 0.33
C ALA A 214 -20.55 -16.24 0.49
N THR A 215 -21.29 -17.18 -0.09
CA THR A 215 -20.88 -18.60 -0.13
C THR A 215 -19.75 -18.76 -1.16
N LEU A 216 -18.58 -19.14 -0.70
CA LEU A 216 -17.40 -19.34 -1.55
C LEU A 216 -16.86 -20.76 -1.44
N ALA A 217 -16.30 -21.28 -2.54
CA ALA A 217 -15.54 -22.53 -2.50
C ALA A 217 -14.31 -22.33 -1.58
N GLY A 218 -14.15 -23.21 -0.59
CA GLY A 218 -13.11 -23.08 0.44
C GLY A 218 -13.55 -22.44 1.75
N GLY A 219 -14.80 -21.94 1.82
CA GLY A 219 -15.37 -21.31 3.01
C GLY A 219 -15.28 -19.78 3.01
N ASN A 220 -16.11 -19.16 3.85
CA ASN A 220 -16.09 -17.72 4.14
C ASN A 220 -16.90 -17.49 5.43
N PRO A 221 -16.35 -16.85 6.48
CA PRO A 221 -15.00 -16.26 6.54
C PRO A 221 -13.91 -17.31 6.74
N LEU A 222 -12.63 -16.88 6.56
CA LEU A 222 -11.44 -17.69 6.76
C LEU A 222 -10.57 -17.09 7.87
N SER A 223 -10.21 -17.90 8.85
CA SER A 223 -9.26 -17.56 9.92
C SER A 223 -7.98 -18.38 9.79
N GLY A 224 -6.86 -17.87 10.31
CA GLY A 224 -5.59 -18.58 10.29
C GLY A 224 -4.94 -18.60 8.89
N VAL A 225 -5.23 -17.61 8.04
CA VAL A 225 -4.57 -17.48 6.74
C VAL A 225 -3.16 -16.89 6.89
N ASP A 226 -2.28 -17.13 5.92
CA ASP A 226 -0.93 -16.57 5.95
C ASP A 226 -0.95 -15.04 5.95
N SER A 227 0.00 -14.45 6.67
CA SER A 227 0.14 -12.99 6.69
C SER A 227 0.68 -12.47 5.36
N LEU A 228 0.22 -11.29 4.98
CA LEU A 228 0.72 -10.54 3.84
C LEU A 228 1.67 -9.44 4.31
N THR A 229 2.92 -9.52 3.87
CA THR A 229 3.98 -8.60 4.32
C THR A 229 4.27 -7.55 3.27
N LEU A 230 4.28 -6.28 3.71
CA LEU A 230 4.82 -5.19 2.91
C LEU A 230 6.33 -5.13 3.15
N PRO A 231 7.17 -5.37 2.13
CA PRO A 231 8.61 -5.29 2.30
C PRO A 231 9.03 -3.84 2.52
N VAL A 232 9.68 -3.59 3.64
CA VAL A 232 10.27 -2.28 3.96
C VAL A 232 11.75 -2.47 4.22
N ALA A 233 12.59 -1.65 3.61
CA ALA A 233 14.04 -1.77 3.71
C ALA A 233 14.52 -1.75 5.17
N GLY A 234 15.33 -2.74 5.52
CA GLY A 234 15.97 -2.84 6.84
C GLY A 234 15.10 -3.37 7.98
N SER A 235 13.85 -3.75 7.70
CA SER A 235 12.99 -4.40 8.71
C SER A 235 13.08 -5.91 8.58
N THR A 236 13.41 -6.57 9.68
CA THR A 236 13.35 -8.03 9.80
C THR A 236 12.01 -8.50 10.37
N ASP A 237 11.16 -7.57 10.76
CA ASP A 237 9.90 -7.84 11.44
C ASP A 237 8.71 -7.30 10.64
N ASN A 238 7.61 -8.06 10.61
CA ASN A 238 6.29 -7.59 10.18
C ASN A 238 5.74 -6.51 11.13
N ASN A 239 6.61 -5.71 11.72
CA ASN A 239 6.21 -4.74 12.71
C ASN A 239 5.45 -3.60 12.03
N GLN A 240 4.23 -3.38 12.46
CA GLN A 240 3.32 -2.33 11.99
C GLN A 240 3.98 -0.94 11.98
N THR A 241 4.87 -0.66 12.93
CA THR A 241 5.62 0.62 13.01
C THR A 241 6.64 0.81 11.88
N ASN A 242 7.05 -0.27 11.22
CA ASN A 242 8.04 -0.18 10.14
C ASN A 242 7.39 0.06 8.77
N THR A 243 6.11 -0.29 8.60
CA THR A 243 5.42 -0.14 7.31
C THR A 243 5.14 1.32 6.96
N GLU A 244 5.08 2.22 7.94
CA GLU A 244 5.01 3.67 7.74
C GLU A 244 6.23 4.20 6.97
N ALA A 245 7.39 3.53 7.06
CA ALA A 245 8.61 3.96 6.39
C ALA A 245 8.44 4.14 4.87
N ILE A 246 7.46 3.49 4.23
CA ILE A 246 7.18 3.73 2.81
C ILE A 246 6.80 5.19 2.51
N LEU A 247 6.20 5.87 3.48
CA LEU A 247 5.78 7.27 3.37
C LEU A 247 6.84 8.25 3.86
N ASN A 248 7.82 7.79 4.63
CA ASN A 248 8.84 8.66 5.21
C ASN A 248 9.90 9.07 4.19
N LEU A 249 10.64 10.13 4.51
CA LEU A 249 11.86 10.42 3.78
C LEU A 249 12.85 9.27 3.96
N PRO A 250 13.50 8.82 2.88
CA PRO A 250 14.57 7.84 3.00
C PRO A 250 15.68 8.36 3.91
N PRO A 251 16.38 7.50 4.66
CA PRO A 251 17.56 7.87 5.40
C PRO A 251 18.61 8.54 4.50
N ALA A 252 19.44 9.40 5.09
CA ALA A 252 20.55 10.02 4.37
C ALA A 252 21.44 8.94 3.73
N GLY A 253 21.75 9.08 2.44
CA GLY A 253 22.47 8.07 1.64
C GLY A 253 21.56 7.10 0.89
N GLN A 254 20.28 7.03 1.22
CA GLN A 254 19.26 6.29 0.46
C GLN A 254 18.37 7.21 -0.38
N ILE A 255 18.57 8.52 -0.28
CA ILE A 255 17.89 9.51 -1.12
C ILE A 255 18.51 9.49 -2.52
N ILE A 256 17.70 9.31 -3.54
CA ILE A 256 18.09 9.59 -4.91
C ILE A 256 18.13 11.12 -5.05
N PRO A 257 19.19 11.75 -5.54
CA PRO A 257 20.30 11.30 -6.39
C PRO A 257 21.62 11.08 -5.66
N ALA A 258 21.67 11.12 -4.34
CA ALA A 258 22.92 10.88 -3.61
C ALA A 258 23.37 9.41 -3.70
N ASP A 259 22.46 8.53 -4.05
CA ASP A 259 22.74 7.12 -4.24
C ASP A 259 22.92 6.81 -5.73
N ALA A 260 24.18 6.74 -6.17
CA ALA A 260 24.51 6.24 -7.49
C ALA A 260 24.11 4.76 -7.69
N ALA A 261 23.88 4.05 -6.60
CA ALA A 261 23.43 2.67 -6.58
C ALA A 261 21.93 2.62 -6.22
N TYR A 262 21.07 3.06 -7.13
CA TYR A 262 19.65 2.78 -7.02
C TYR A 262 19.44 1.27 -6.92
N ASN A 263 19.24 0.80 -5.72
CA ASN A 263 19.00 -0.61 -5.45
C ASN A 263 17.51 -0.84 -5.12
N SER A 264 17.09 -2.10 -5.16
CA SER A 264 15.72 -2.49 -4.87
C SER A 264 15.25 -2.11 -3.46
N THR A 265 16.16 -1.97 -2.50
CA THR A 265 15.86 -1.56 -1.14
C THR A 265 15.44 -0.09 -1.03
N ASN A 266 15.88 0.77 -1.94
CA ASN A 266 15.50 2.18 -1.95
C ASN A 266 14.14 2.42 -2.65
N GLN A 267 13.63 1.43 -3.38
CA GLN A 267 12.35 1.53 -4.09
C GLN A 267 11.13 1.47 -3.19
N VAL A 268 11.26 1.03 -1.95
CA VAL A 268 10.13 0.98 -1.01
C VAL A 268 9.67 2.36 -0.56
N TYR A 269 10.54 3.37 -0.63
CA TYR A 269 10.18 4.74 -0.27
C TYR A 269 9.47 5.42 -1.44
N LEU A 270 8.22 5.83 -1.25
CA LEU A 270 7.45 6.52 -2.28
C LEU A 270 8.08 7.84 -2.73
N TYR A 271 8.88 8.45 -1.84
CA TYR A 271 9.73 9.60 -2.18
C TYR A 271 10.66 9.28 -3.37
N ASN A 272 11.25 8.10 -3.39
CA ASN A 272 12.20 7.70 -4.42
C ASN A 272 11.53 7.31 -5.75
N GLU A 273 10.25 6.99 -5.72
CA GLU A 273 9.51 6.51 -6.89
C GLU A 273 8.64 7.59 -7.54
N ALA A 274 8.27 8.63 -6.78
CA ALA A 274 7.40 9.70 -7.27
C ALA A 274 8.05 10.48 -8.42
N ASP A 275 7.22 10.90 -9.36
CA ASP A 275 7.66 11.74 -10.50
C ASP A 275 7.94 13.16 -10.09
N LEU A 276 7.12 13.70 -9.19
CA LEU A 276 7.23 15.06 -8.70
C LEU A 276 7.37 15.07 -7.18
N ILE A 277 8.35 15.83 -6.69
CA ILE A 277 8.57 16.00 -5.26
C ILE A 277 8.35 17.47 -4.91
N ILE A 278 7.39 17.74 -4.03
CA ILE A 278 7.13 19.07 -3.48
C ILE A 278 7.71 19.10 -2.06
N SER A 279 8.64 20.02 -1.82
CA SER A 279 9.27 20.19 -0.50
C SER A 279 8.98 21.59 0.02
N ASN A 280 8.39 21.68 1.21
CA ASN A 280 8.25 22.91 1.97
C ASN A 280 9.31 22.93 3.08
N SER A 281 10.19 23.90 3.03
CA SER A 281 11.24 24.12 4.03
C SER A 281 10.88 25.12 5.13
N ALA A 282 9.64 25.66 5.12
CA ALA A 282 9.18 26.56 6.15
C ALA A 282 9.05 25.84 7.49
N THR A 283 9.50 26.47 8.56
CA THR A 283 9.32 25.98 9.94
C THR A 283 8.01 26.45 10.58
N GLY A 284 7.24 27.23 9.87
CA GLY A 284 5.91 27.71 10.26
C GLY A 284 5.24 28.46 9.10
N ILE A 285 3.92 28.30 9.00
CA ILE A 285 3.09 28.96 7.99
C ILE A 285 2.23 30.00 8.72
N ASN A 286 2.42 31.28 8.42
CA ASN A 286 1.65 32.37 8.99
C ASN A 286 0.57 32.80 7.98
N GLY A 287 -0.65 32.30 8.17
CA GLY A 287 -1.79 32.63 7.33
C GLY A 287 -1.68 32.05 5.91
N ASN A 288 -2.61 32.47 5.06
CA ASN A 288 -2.59 32.13 3.63
C ASN A 288 -1.55 32.99 2.88
N SER A 289 -0.29 32.92 3.29
CA SER A 289 0.79 33.55 2.56
C SER A 289 1.01 32.78 1.27
N GLY A 290 0.37 33.21 0.20
CA GLY A 290 0.55 32.61 -1.11
C GLY A 290 2.01 32.54 -1.48
N TYR A 291 2.38 31.47 -2.17
CA TYR A 291 3.65 31.26 -2.89
C TYR A 291 4.89 31.64 -2.08
N GLY A 292 5.20 30.84 -1.06
CA GLY A 292 6.38 31.06 -0.23
C GLY A 292 7.67 30.73 -0.97
N SER A 293 8.70 31.53 -0.75
CA SER A 293 10.09 31.23 -1.12
C SER A 293 10.63 29.92 -0.54
N ASN A 294 9.83 29.23 0.28
CA ASN A 294 10.19 28.01 0.99
C ASN A 294 9.70 26.74 0.29
N ILE A 295 8.97 26.83 -0.82
CA ILE A 295 8.51 25.67 -1.59
C ILE A 295 9.45 25.44 -2.75
N SER A 296 9.95 24.22 -2.84
CA SER A 296 10.74 23.71 -3.97
C SER A 296 10.00 22.54 -4.60
N VAL A 297 10.01 22.46 -5.91
CA VAL A 297 9.44 21.35 -6.67
C VAL A 297 10.54 20.71 -7.50
N TYR A 298 10.70 19.41 -7.34
CA TYR A 298 11.69 18.62 -8.07
C TYR A 298 10.99 17.64 -8.99
N TYR A 299 11.53 17.50 -10.20
CA TYR A 299 11.19 16.42 -11.09
C TYR A 299 12.18 15.27 -10.90
N SER A 300 11.67 14.07 -10.74
CA SER A 300 12.45 12.85 -10.62
C SER A 300 12.54 12.15 -11.98
N ALA A 301 13.69 12.26 -12.61
CA ALA A 301 13.98 11.63 -13.90
C ALA A 301 14.06 10.09 -13.79
N ASP A 302 14.10 9.42 -14.94
CA ASP A 302 14.37 7.98 -15.02
C ASP A 302 15.72 7.62 -14.36
N LYS A 303 15.84 6.37 -13.89
CA LYS A 303 17.04 5.79 -13.25
C LYS A 303 18.34 5.96 -14.06
N SER A 304 18.23 6.02 -15.38
CA SER A 304 19.37 6.15 -16.27
C SER A 304 19.97 7.55 -16.31
N ARG A 305 19.31 8.56 -15.74
CA ARG A 305 19.76 9.97 -15.78
C ARG A 305 20.48 10.42 -14.50
N SER A 306 21.44 11.34 -14.67
CA SER A 306 22.15 12.01 -13.56
C SER A 306 22.24 13.51 -13.86
N PRO A 307 21.79 14.39 -12.95
CA PRO A 307 21.16 14.10 -11.68
C PRO A 307 19.72 13.57 -11.87
N ARG A 308 19.32 12.66 -11.01
CA ARG A 308 17.97 12.11 -11.09
C ARG A 308 16.87 13.08 -10.63
N LEU A 309 17.15 13.90 -9.62
CA LEU A 309 16.29 14.98 -9.19
C LEU A 309 16.71 16.29 -9.83
N THR A 310 15.81 16.91 -10.54
CA THR A 310 16.00 18.24 -11.13
C THR A 310 15.08 19.23 -10.44
N LEU A 311 15.66 20.24 -9.79
CA LEU A 311 14.91 21.36 -9.25
C LEU A 311 14.25 22.09 -10.43
N LEU A 312 12.92 22.12 -10.40
CA LEU A 312 12.16 22.91 -11.36
C LEU A 312 12.29 24.37 -10.99
N THR A 313 12.73 25.20 -11.94
CA THR A 313 12.79 26.63 -11.74
C THR A 313 11.38 27.17 -11.46
N ASN A 314 11.30 28.11 -10.52
CA ASN A 314 10.05 28.78 -10.18
C ASN A 314 9.34 29.26 -11.43
N ASP A 315 8.06 28.94 -11.51
CA ASP A 315 7.20 29.52 -12.53
C ASP A 315 7.16 31.03 -12.30
N ILE A 316 7.80 31.81 -13.18
CA ILE A 316 7.74 33.27 -13.13
C ILE A 316 6.29 33.78 -13.26
N MET A 317 5.37 32.89 -13.45
CA MET A 317 4.02 33.12 -13.91
C MET A 317 2.95 33.27 -12.82
N ALA A 318 3.32 33.28 -11.59
CA ALA A 318 2.39 33.77 -10.59
C ALA A 318 2.37 35.29 -10.61
N VAL A 319 1.94 35.88 -11.68
CA VAL A 319 1.56 37.30 -11.70
C VAL A 319 0.26 37.40 -10.95
N ILE A 320 0.35 37.54 -9.64
CA ILE A 320 -0.78 37.86 -8.80
C ILE A 320 -0.85 39.40 -8.73
N GLY A 321 -1.90 39.93 -9.35
CA GLY A 321 -2.24 41.33 -9.31
C GLY A 321 -1.67 42.15 -10.46
N TYR A 322 -2.32 42.03 -11.62
CA TYR A 322 -2.23 43.07 -12.64
C TYR A 322 -3.08 44.23 -12.16
N THR A 323 -2.47 45.39 -11.87
CA THR A 323 -3.19 46.64 -11.86
C THR A 323 -3.28 47.14 -13.30
N TYR A 324 -4.43 47.01 -13.89
CA TYR A 324 -4.72 47.59 -15.21
C TYR A 324 -5.11 49.05 -15.07
N LYS A 325 -4.40 49.94 -15.71
CA LYS A 325 -4.92 51.28 -16.01
C LYS A 325 -5.26 51.36 -17.49
N THR A 326 -6.52 51.56 -17.79
CA THR A 326 -6.97 51.91 -19.15
C THR A 326 -6.79 53.39 -19.35
N ASN A 327 -5.91 53.79 -20.23
CA ASN A 327 -5.83 55.17 -20.70
C ASN A 327 -5.98 55.12 -22.22
N GLY A 328 -7.14 55.58 -22.71
CA GLY A 328 -7.42 55.63 -24.17
C GLY A 328 -7.48 54.29 -24.90
N GLY A 329 -8.01 53.21 -24.25
CA GLY A 329 -8.19 51.90 -24.87
C GLY A 329 -6.92 51.01 -24.89
N VAL A 330 -5.83 51.48 -24.37
CA VAL A 330 -4.57 50.69 -24.23
C VAL A 330 -4.42 50.20 -22.80
N VAL A 331 -4.38 48.90 -22.60
CA VAL A 331 -4.10 48.30 -21.28
C VAL A 331 -2.61 48.43 -21.00
N LYS A 332 -2.25 49.27 -20.04
CA LYS A 332 -0.87 49.41 -19.57
C LYS A 332 -0.73 48.74 -18.22
N VAL A 333 0.16 47.74 -18.13
CA VAL A 333 0.54 47.11 -16.86
C VAL A 333 1.39 48.11 -16.08
N THR A 334 0.92 48.57 -14.93
CA THR A 334 1.54 49.63 -14.14
C THR A 334 2.27 49.17 -12.88
N GLY A 335 2.27 47.88 -12.58
CA GLY A 335 3.05 47.30 -11.47
C GLY A 335 3.08 45.79 -11.58
N THR A 336 4.25 45.23 -11.42
CA THR A 336 4.49 43.77 -11.37
C THR A 336 5.04 43.46 -10.01
N ASN A 337 4.21 42.85 -9.17
CA ASN A 337 4.73 42.12 -8.02
C ASN A 337 5.05 40.70 -8.49
N TYR A 338 6.30 40.43 -8.64
CA TYR A 338 6.76 39.07 -8.98
C TYR A 338 6.83 38.25 -7.71
N TYR A 339 5.99 37.25 -7.61
CA TYR A 339 6.12 36.21 -6.61
C TYR A 339 6.78 35.00 -7.26
N CYS A 340 7.93 34.60 -6.74
CA CYS A 340 8.56 33.34 -7.12
C CYS A 340 7.81 32.19 -6.44
N GLY A 341 7.22 31.29 -7.22
CA GLY A 341 6.48 30.14 -6.69
C GLY A 341 5.91 29.28 -7.80
N TYR A 342 5.25 28.21 -7.42
CA TYR A 342 4.54 27.32 -8.35
C TYR A 342 3.05 27.60 -8.26
N SER A 343 2.39 27.83 -9.39
CA SER A 343 1.00 28.27 -9.45
C SER A 343 0.01 27.29 -8.79
N PHE A 344 0.38 26.02 -8.73
CA PHE A 344 -0.46 24.96 -8.19
C PHE A 344 -0.16 24.58 -6.72
N VAL A 345 0.85 25.19 -6.09
CA VAL A 345 1.22 24.90 -4.69
C VAL A 345 1.13 26.16 -3.85
N THR A 346 0.44 26.07 -2.73
CA THR A 346 0.31 27.17 -1.76
C THR A 346 0.43 26.63 -0.34
N ASN A 347 0.77 27.50 0.60
CA ASN A 347 0.70 27.21 2.03
C ASN A 347 -0.60 27.76 2.59
N VAL A 348 -1.31 26.96 3.39
CA VAL A 348 -2.57 27.36 4.03
C VAL A 348 -2.63 26.90 5.47
N THR A 349 -3.46 27.58 6.27
CA THR A 349 -3.73 27.19 7.65
C THR A 349 -5.22 27.03 7.87
N PHE A 350 -5.63 26.02 8.63
CA PHE A 350 -7.00 25.80 9.08
C PHE A 350 -6.98 24.94 10.34
N TYR A 351 -8.08 24.94 11.10
CA TYR A 351 -8.16 24.23 12.37
C TYR A 351 -8.68 22.81 12.17
N ASP A 352 -7.99 21.81 12.79
CA ASP A 352 -8.46 20.43 12.91
C ASP A 352 -9.11 20.24 14.28
N PHE A 353 -10.37 19.82 14.28
CA PHE A 353 -11.16 19.67 15.51
C PHE A 353 -10.89 18.34 16.20
N ARG A 354 -10.49 17.29 15.48
CA ARG A 354 -10.16 16.01 16.08
C ARG A 354 -8.79 16.07 16.74
N GLU A 355 -7.80 16.62 16.05
CA GLU A 355 -6.44 16.77 16.58
C GLU A 355 -6.31 18.00 17.51
N SER A 356 -7.32 18.87 17.55
CA SER A 356 -7.32 20.11 18.34
C SER A 356 -6.10 20.99 18.06
N ALA A 357 -5.68 21.03 16.82
CA ALA A 357 -4.48 21.73 16.36
C ALA A 357 -4.75 22.52 15.09
N THR A 358 -3.90 23.52 14.84
CA THR A 358 -3.93 24.26 13.57
C THR A 358 -3.08 23.54 12.54
N ASN A 359 -3.71 23.12 11.45
CA ASN A 359 -3.00 22.58 10.29
C ASN A 359 -2.12 23.66 9.67
N GLN A 360 -0.90 23.26 9.37
CA GLN A 360 0.09 24.00 8.61
C GLN A 360 0.29 23.23 7.29
N ALA A 361 -0.59 23.45 6.33
CA ALA A 361 -0.70 22.58 5.17
C ALA A 361 0.01 23.13 3.93
N VAL A 362 0.70 22.22 3.23
CA VAL A 362 1.05 22.41 1.83
C VAL A 362 -0.18 22.05 1.00
N GLN A 363 -0.75 23.02 0.30
CA GLN A 363 -1.93 22.80 -0.53
C GLN A 363 -1.56 22.62 -1.99
N ILE A 364 -2.09 21.55 -2.60
CA ILE A 364 -2.00 21.28 -4.03
C ILE A 364 -3.36 21.53 -4.67
N ASP A 365 -3.40 22.45 -5.61
CA ASP A 365 -4.56 22.72 -6.46
C ASP A 365 -4.45 21.89 -7.73
N ILE A 366 -5.20 20.78 -7.81
CA ILE A 366 -5.14 19.83 -8.92
C ILE A 366 -5.60 20.46 -10.24
N SER A 367 -6.57 21.36 -10.21
CA SER A 367 -7.02 22.07 -11.41
C SER A 367 -5.90 22.95 -11.98
N LYS A 368 -5.17 23.66 -11.11
CA LYS A 368 -4.01 24.47 -11.52
C LYS A 368 -2.83 23.59 -11.94
N PHE A 369 -2.62 22.46 -11.25
CA PHE A 369 -1.62 21.47 -11.66
C PHE A 369 -1.92 20.94 -13.05
N ASN A 370 -3.17 20.61 -13.34
CA ASN A 370 -3.60 20.19 -14.66
C ASN A 370 -3.31 21.25 -15.74
N LEU A 371 -3.64 22.52 -15.48
CA LEU A 371 -3.33 23.63 -16.38
C LEU A 371 -1.81 23.81 -16.56
N TRP A 372 -1.06 23.78 -15.46
CA TRP A 372 0.40 23.86 -15.49
C TRP A 372 0.99 22.71 -16.32
N TYR A 373 0.55 21.48 -16.08
CA TYR A 373 0.99 20.30 -16.78
C TYR A 373 0.64 20.36 -18.28
N THR A 374 -0.62 20.65 -18.63
CA THR A 374 -1.09 20.76 -20.03
C THR A 374 -0.34 21.86 -20.77
N ASN A 375 -0.14 23.00 -20.13
CA ASN A 375 0.62 24.09 -20.69
C ASN A 375 2.09 23.73 -20.92
N GLN A 376 2.71 22.89 -20.11
CA GLN A 376 4.07 22.42 -20.32
C GLN A 376 4.17 21.51 -21.55
N ALA A 377 3.20 20.62 -21.74
CA ALA A 377 3.16 19.74 -22.90
C ALA A 377 2.97 20.50 -24.26
N THR A 378 2.28 21.65 -24.23
CA THR A 378 2.03 22.48 -25.42
C THR A 378 3.04 23.62 -25.61
N ARG A 379 3.93 23.85 -24.68
CA ARG A 379 4.73 25.09 -24.58
C ARG A 379 6.04 25.12 -25.34
N ALA A 380 6.25 24.35 -26.32
CA ALA A 380 7.39 24.61 -27.22
C ALA A 380 7.38 26.01 -27.89
N THR A 381 6.35 26.86 -27.69
CA THR A 381 6.20 28.04 -28.53
C THR A 381 5.85 29.39 -27.88
N ASN A 382 5.41 29.52 -26.60
CA ASN A 382 4.78 30.79 -26.19
C ASN A 382 5.13 31.34 -24.80
N PHE A 383 6.30 31.13 -24.26
CA PHE A 383 6.70 31.82 -23.02
C PHE A 383 7.94 32.71 -23.14
N VAL A 384 7.90 33.78 -22.33
CA VAL A 384 8.87 34.88 -22.24
C VAL A 384 10.30 34.43 -22.56
N SER A 385 10.92 35.07 -23.54
CA SER A 385 12.28 34.81 -24.00
C SER A 385 13.27 34.71 -22.85
N GLY A 386 13.82 33.55 -22.62
CA GLY A 386 14.86 33.28 -21.63
C GLY A 386 14.66 32.04 -20.75
N TYR A 387 13.45 31.47 -20.71
CA TYR A 387 13.19 30.23 -19.99
C TYR A 387 12.96 29.08 -20.97
N GLN A 388 13.96 28.25 -21.14
CA GLN A 388 13.78 26.94 -21.75
C GLN A 388 13.46 25.93 -20.64
N TRP A 389 12.19 25.60 -20.50
CA TRP A 389 11.84 24.31 -19.97
C TRP A 389 12.35 23.26 -20.96
N ASN A 390 13.27 22.44 -20.54
CA ASN A 390 13.57 21.23 -21.28
C ASN A 390 12.36 20.32 -21.13
N SER A 391 11.41 20.43 -22.08
CA SER A 391 10.30 19.48 -22.22
C SER A 391 10.80 18.03 -22.32
N GLU A 392 12.04 17.84 -22.70
CA GLU A 392 12.74 16.56 -22.72
C GLU A 392 12.90 15.92 -21.33
N ASN A 393 12.97 16.71 -20.26
CA ASN A 393 13.20 16.17 -18.92
C ASN A 393 11.93 15.61 -18.23
N ILE A 394 10.74 16.09 -18.61
CA ILE A 394 9.48 15.65 -18.00
C ILE A 394 8.89 14.41 -18.70
N GLN A 395 9.40 14.05 -19.87
CA GLN A 395 8.86 12.96 -20.70
C GLN A 395 9.77 11.73 -20.80
N ASP A 396 10.86 11.69 -20.06
CA ASP A 396 11.83 10.61 -20.16
C ASP A 396 11.34 9.28 -19.58
N LYS A 397 10.32 9.28 -18.73
CA LYS A 397 9.71 8.07 -18.17
C LYS A 397 8.72 7.38 -19.11
N GLY A 398 8.39 8.00 -20.25
CA GLY A 398 7.44 7.44 -21.20
C GLY A 398 5.96 7.53 -20.78
N HIS A 399 5.69 8.23 -19.68
CA HIS A 399 4.32 8.51 -19.21
C HIS A 399 4.22 9.95 -18.65
N PRO A 400 3.02 10.53 -18.58
CA PRO A 400 2.78 11.80 -17.90
C PRO A 400 3.17 11.73 -16.40
N ILE A 401 3.36 12.89 -15.77
CA ILE A 401 3.45 12.97 -14.30
C ILE A 401 2.16 12.43 -13.72
N ASP A 402 2.26 11.32 -13.01
CA ASP A 402 1.12 10.62 -12.40
C ASP A 402 1.29 10.42 -10.89
N SER A 403 2.39 10.91 -10.32
CA SER A 403 2.70 10.74 -8.90
C SER A 403 3.39 11.97 -8.32
N ILE A 404 2.90 12.39 -7.16
CA ILE A 404 3.42 13.54 -6.39
C ILE A 404 3.72 13.10 -4.97
N TYR A 405 4.95 13.31 -4.52
CA TYR A 405 5.31 13.17 -3.11
C TYR A 405 5.47 14.55 -2.48
N VAL A 406 4.90 14.74 -1.27
CA VAL A 406 4.95 16.02 -0.57
C VAL A 406 5.66 15.87 0.76
N TYR A 407 6.66 16.71 0.97
CA TYR A 407 7.36 16.84 2.25
C TYR A 407 7.09 18.20 2.87
N ASN A 408 6.77 18.23 4.17
CA ASN A 408 6.46 19.44 4.91
C ASN A 408 7.33 19.52 6.17
N SER A 409 8.29 20.45 6.22
CA SER A 409 9.25 20.58 7.32
C SER A 409 8.68 21.26 8.57
N VAL A 410 7.40 21.65 8.56
CA VAL A 410 6.78 22.27 9.73
C VAL A 410 6.81 21.27 10.89
N PRO A 411 7.37 21.60 12.05
CA PRO A 411 7.41 20.70 13.18
C PRO A 411 6.01 20.51 13.79
N MET A 412 5.69 19.27 14.17
CA MET A 412 4.50 18.99 14.96
C MET A 412 4.66 19.52 16.38
N THR A 413 3.60 20.15 16.91
CA THR A 413 3.50 20.57 18.31
C THR A 413 2.09 20.27 18.83
N SER A 414 1.82 20.51 20.10
CA SER A 414 0.48 20.34 20.68
C SER A 414 -0.60 21.23 20.06
N SER A 415 -0.23 22.28 19.32
CA SER A 415 -1.15 23.24 18.70
C SER A 415 -0.98 23.38 17.19
N GLN A 416 -0.01 22.67 16.61
CA GLN A 416 0.39 22.77 15.21
C GLN A 416 0.61 21.40 14.59
N LEU A 417 -0.02 21.14 13.46
CA LEU A 417 0.03 19.89 12.74
C LEU A 417 0.53 20.13 11.30
N PRO A 418 1.70 19.56 10.90
CA PRO A 418 2.10 19.56 9.49
C PRO A 418 1.14 18.68 8.69
N SER A 419 0.70 19.15 7.54
CA SER A 419 -0.25 18.41 6.71
C SER A 419 -0.12 18.74 5.23
N VAL A 420 -0.88 18.02 4.42
CA VAL A 420 -1.06 18.25 2.98
C VAL A 420 -2.54 18.41 2.71
N ARG A 421 -2.91 19.37 1.86
CA ARG A 421 -4.29 19.54 1.41
C ARG A 421 -4.38 19.46 -0.10
N VAL A 422 -5.32 18.66 -0.60
CA VAL A 422 -5.63 18.53 -2.03
C VAL A 422 -6.97 19.20 -2.30
N VAL A 423 -6.99 20.11 -3.26
CA VAL A 423 -8.19 20.88 -3.61
C VAL A 423 -8.43 20.84 -5.12
N ASN A 424 -9.68 21.09 -5.54
CA ASN A 424 -10.10 21.15 -6.94
C ASN A 424 -9.74 19.88 -7.74
N GLY A 425 -9.76 18.72 -7.08
CA GLY A 425 -9.37 17.44 -7.65
C GLY A 425 -10.47 16.71 -8.43
N ALA A 426 -11.58 17.35 -8.75
CA ALA A 426 -12.69 16.71 -9.46
C ALA A 426 -12.25 16.11 -10.80
N THR A 427 -11.31 16.74 -11.49
CA THR A 427 -10.72 16.25 -12.74
C THR A 427 -9.21 16.06 -12.54
N LEU A 428 -8.72 14.83 -12.80
CA LEU A 428 -7.30 14.53 -12.74
C LEU A 428 -6.58 14.89 -14.07
N PRO A 429 -5.25 15.07 -14.05
CA PRO A 429 -4.49 15.56 -15.21
C PRO A 429 -4.53 14.66 -16.43
N SER A 430 -4.57 13.35 -16.24
CA SER A 430 -4.50 12.39 -17.35
C SER A 430 -5.17 11.07 -17.00
N ALA A 431 -5.40 10.23 -18.02
CA ALA A 431 -5.94 8.89 -17.90
C ALA A 431 -4.97 7.90 -17.20
N TYR A 432 -3.71 8.25 -17.02
CA TYR A 432 -2.75 7.48 -16.21
C TYR A 432 -3.04 7.62 -14.72
N GLY A 433 -3.84 8.62 -14.33
CA GLY A 433 -4.26 8.84 -12.98
C GLY A 433 -3.38 9.81 -12.20
N LEU A 434 -3.51 9.77 -10.88
CA LEU A 434 -2.68 10.58 -9.98
C LEU A 434 -2.63 9.97 -8.59
N THR A 435 -1.41 9.73 -8.11
CA THR A 435 -1.15 9.41 -6.71
C THR A 435 -0.54 10.62 -6.00
N VAL A 436 -1.08 10.93 -4.81
CA VAL A 436 -0.48 11.90 -3.88
C VAL A 436 -0.06 11.17 -2.63
N ALA A 437 1.24 11.22 -2.31
CA ALA A 437 1.84 10.53 -1.18
C ALA A 437 2.58 11.49 -0.25
N THR A 438 2.52 11.25 1.04
CA THR A 438 3.20 12.05 2.07
C THR A 438 3.28 11.25 3.38
N ALA A 439 4.23 11.57 4.26
CA ALA A 439 4.23 11.06 5.63
C ALA A 439 3.21 11.76 6.55
N PHE A 440 2.56 12.82 6.09
CA PHE A 440 1.70 13.68 6.90
C PHE A 440 0.21 13.41 6.65
N PRO A 441 -0.70 13.91 7.52
CA PRO A 441 -2.14 13.87 7.25
C PRO A 441 -2.50 14.55 5.93
N ILE A 442 -3.41 13.93 5.17
CA ILE A 442 -3.97 14.47 3.92
C ILE A 442 -5.40 14.93 4.16
N TYR A 443 -5.71 16.14 3.69
CA TYR A 443 -7.06 16.70 3.66
C TYR A 443 -7.52 16.84 2.22
N VAL A 444 -8.67 16.27 1.89
CA VAL A 444 -9.28 16.38 0.56
C VAL A 444 -10.45 17.35 0.65
N LEU A 445 -10.37 18.46 -0.05
CA LEU A 445 -11.42 19.48 -0.05
C LEU A 445 -12.32 19.33 -1.30
N GLY A 446 -13.56 18.91 -1.07
CA GLY A 446 -14.57 18.72 -2.11
C GLY A 446 -14.46 17.39 -2.84
N ASN A 447 -14.87 17.37 -4.11
CA ASN A 447 -14.86 16.16 -4.93
C ASN A 447 -13.46 15.83 -5.45
N TYR A 448 -13.17 14.51 -5.56
CA TYR A 448 -11.91 14.01 -6.11
C TYR A 448 -12.15 12.91 -7.14
N ASN A 449 -11.56 13.04 -8.35
CA ASN A 449 -11.60 12.06 -9.45
C ASN A 449 -13.03 11.68 -9.89
N VAL A 450 -13.85 12.67 -10.17
CA VAL A 450 -15.26 12.48 -10.53
C VAL A 450 -15.62 12.94 -11.93
N GLN A 451 -14.69 13.62 -12.63
CA GLN A 451 -14.85 14.09 -13.99
C GLN A 451 -13.64 13.72 -14.83
N THR A 452 -13.79 12.72 -15.67
CA THR A 452 -12.68 12.17 -16.44
C THR A 452 -12.65 12.64 -17.88
N ASN A 453 -13.79 13.00 -18.42
CA ASN A 453 -13.88 13.67 -19.72
C ASN A 453 -15.00 14.71 -19.67
N GLY A 454 -14.83 15.85 -20.24
CA GLY A 454 -15.66 17.05 -20.04
C GLY A 454 -17.19 16.91 -20.16
N SER A 455 -17.73 15.75 -20.50
CA SER A 455 -19.16 15.45 -20.63
C SER A 455 -19.69 14.44 -19.61
N HIS A 456 -18.80 13.78 -18.84
CA HIS A 456 -19.19 12.73 -17.90
C HIS A 456 -18.85 13.11 -16.46
N SER A 457 -19.77 12.85 -15.53
CA SER A 457 -19.59 13.09 -14.10
C SER A 457 -20.02 11.88 -13.31
N ASP A 458 -19.11 11.42 -12.42
CA ASP A 458 -19.35 10.32 -11.46
C ASP A 458 -19.74 10.85 -10.07
N VAL A 459 -20.11 12.12 -9.96
CA VAL A 459 -20.53 12.71 -8.69
C VAL A 459 -21.74 11.97 -8.13
N GLY A 460 -21.60 11.41 -6.92
CA GLY A 460 -22.65 10.67 -6.24
C GLY A 460 -22.95 9.29 -6.85
N GLN A 461 -22.16 8.81 -7.79
CA GLN A 461 -22.33 7.50 -8.40
C GLN A 461 -21.62 6.40 -7.62
N PRO A 462 -22.22 5.22 -7.49
CA PRO A 462 -21.60 4.09 -6.80
C PRO A 462 -20.62 3.30 -7.68
N ASP A 463 -20.46 3.66 -8.95
CA ASP A 463 -19.57 2.99 -9.89
C ASP A 463 -18.38 3.87 -10.29
N THR A 464 -17.34 3.22 -10.80
CA THR A 464 -16.06 3.84 -11.17
C THR A 464 -15.76 3.67 -12.65
N LYS A 465 -16.80 3.55 -13.47
CA LYS A 465 -16.64 3.27 -14.91
C LYS A 465 -15.75 4.29 -15.64
N TYR A 466 -15.78 5.54 -15.23
CA TYR A 466 -15.09 6.65 -15.90
C TYR A 466 -14.00 7.29 -15.04
N THR A 467 -13.73 6.78 -13.85
CA THR A 467 -12.67 7.29 -13.00
C THR A 467 -11.29 6.93 -13.54
N TYR A 468 -10.30 7.74 -13.22
CA TYR A 468 -8.90 7.43 -13.50
C TYR A 468 -8.26 6.70 -12.29
N PRO A 469 -7.16 5.95 -12.49
CA PRO A 469 -6.42 5.36 -11.39
C PRO A 469 -5.95 6.45 -10.40
N ALA A 470 -6.39 6.40 -9.16
CA ALA A 470 -6.02 7.42 -8.20
C ALA A 470 -5.75 6.83 -6.81
N ALA A 471 -4.75 7.36 -6.13
CA ALA A 471 -4.47 7.02 -4.74
C ALA A 471 -4.09 8.24 -3.90
N LEU A 472 -4.45 8.18 -2.63
CA LEU A 472 -4.05 9.10 -1.58
C LEU A 472 -3.37 8.28 -0.49
N MET A 473 -2.13 8.63 -0.14
CA MET A 473 -1.33 7.86 0.81
C MET A 473 -0.71 8.81 1.84
N GLY A 474 -1.13 8.71 3.09
CA GLY A 474 -0.70 9.62 4.16
C GLY A 474 -0.86 9.04 5.56
N ASP A 475 -0.51 9.81 6.57
CA ASP A 475 -0.68 9.42 7.99
C ASP A 475 -2.16 9.21 8.35
N SER A 476 -3.03 10.06 7.80
CA SER A 476 -4.48 9.94 7.86
C SER A 476 -5.12 10.70 6.71
N ILE A 477 -6.36 10.36 6.35
CA ILE A 477 -7.09 11.02 5.27
C ILE A 477 -8.39 11.58 5.82
N THR A 478 -8.53 12.91 5.74
CA THR A 478 -9.72 13.64 6.18
C THR A 478 -10.43 14.23 4.97
N ILE A 479 -11.73 13.97 4.85
CA ILE A 479 -12.57 14.55 3.79
C ILE A 479 -13.29 15.77 4.33
N LEU A 480 -13.03 16.90 3.69
CA LEU A 480 -13.72 18.16 3.91
C LEU A 480 -14.67 18.44 2.74
N SER A 481 -15.89 18.84 3.03
CA SER A 481 -16.84 19.19 1.97
C SER A 481 -16.42 20.49 1.27
N SER A 482 -17.00 20.77 0.11
CA SER A 482 -16.77 22.06 -0.59
C SER A 482 -17.29 23.29 0.19
N SER A 483 -18.04 23.07 1.27
CA SER A 483 -18.53 24.14 2.16
C SER A 483 -17.59 24.43 3.33
N TRP A 484 -16.49 23.69 3.47
CA TRP A 484 -15.49 23.93 4.51
C TRP A 484 -14.95 25.35 4.47
N ASN A 485 -14.79 25.94 5.65
CA ASN A 485 -14.29 27.31 5.77
C ASN A 485 -13.02 27.36 6.65
N ASP A 486 -11.91 27.77 6.07
CA ASP A 486 -10.61 27.88 6.74
C ASP A 486 -10.58 28.87 7.91
N SER A 487 -11.60 29.74 8.05
CA SER A 487 -11.72 30.65 9.17
C SER A 487 -12.27 30.03 10.46
N TYR A 488 -12.64 28.75 10.42
CA TYR A 488 -13.06 28.01 11.61
C TYR A 488 -11.94 27.98 12.66
N THR A 489 -12.34 28.13 13.92
CA THR A 489 -11.45 28.14 15.08
C THR A 489 -11.90 27.13 16.10
N ILE A 490 -11.10 26.86 17.12
CA ILE A 490 -11.44 25.97 18.22
C ILE A 490 -12.84 26.24 18.82
N ASN A 491 -13.31 27.47 18.75
CA ASN A 491 -14.61 27.86 19.29
C ASN A 491 -15.76 27.67 18.30
N THR A 492 -15.51 27.20 17.08
CA THR A 492 -16.56 26.99 16.09
C THR A 492 -17.33 25.69 16.40
N ASN A 493 -18.59 25.85 16.78
CA ASN A 493 -19.46 24.71 17.09
C ASN A 493 -19.66 23.78 15.88
N LEU A 494 -19.82 22.50 16.14
CA LEU A 494 -20.08 21.49 15.11
C LEU A 494 -21.29 21.82 14.23
N SER A 495 -22.36 22.40 14.81
CA SER A 495 -23.57 22.79 14.08
C SER A 495 -23.36 23.88 13.03
N LEU A 496 -22.26 24.62 13.12
CA LEU A 496 -21.89 25.70 12.17
C LEU A 496 -20.97 25.13 11.04
N ARG A 497 -20.43 23.97 11.21
CA ARG A 497 -19.56 23.30 10.23
C ARG A 497 -20.40 22.39 9.34
N THR A 498 -21.26 22.98 8.51
CA THR A 498 -22.21 22.23 7.68
C THR A 498 -21.57 21.75 6.39
N ALA A 499 -21.66 20.44 6.15
CA ALA A 499 -21.12 19.82 4.96
C ALA A 499 -22.13 19.71 3.82
N THR A 500 -21.64 19.83 2.59
CA THR A 500 -22.34 19.41 1.37
C THR A 500 -21.92 17.99 0.97
N SER A 501 -22.71 17.35 0.12
CA SER A 501 -22.32 16.04 -0.44
C SER A 501 -20.97 16.09 -1.12
N ALA A 502 -20.16 15.04 -0.95
CA ALA A 502 -18.87 14.90 -1.61
C ALA A 502 -18.72 13.51 -2.19
N THR A 503 -17.88 13.39 -3.22
CA THR A 503 -17.53 12.12 -3.87
C THR A 503 -16.02 12.03 -4.02
N VAL A 504 -15.44 10.93 -3.52
CA VAL A 504 -14.00 10.64 -3.60
C VAL A 504 -13.83 9.26 -4.22
N ASN A 505 -13.17 9.21 -5.37
CA ASN A 505 -12.86 7.98 -6.10
C ASN A 505 -11.34 7.78 -6.12
N ALA A 506 -10.82 7.13 -5.11
CA ALA A 506 -9.38 6.86 -4.96
C ALA A 506 -9.13 5.68 -4.02
N ALA A 507 -8.04 4.96 -4.22
CA ALA A 507 -7.50 4.10 -3.18
C ALA A 507 -6.92 4.98 -2.07
N CYS A 508 -7.20 4.63 -0.82
CA CYS A 508 -6.69 5.34 0.35
C CYS A 508 -5.80 4.40 1.16
N LEU A 509 -4.55 4.80 1.38
CA LEU A 509 -3.63 4.12 2.28
C LEU A 509 -3.27 5.07 3.41
N GLU A 510 -3.54 4.66 4.63
CA GLU A 510 -3.25 5.50 5.81
C GLU A 510 -2.94 4.69 7.06
N GLY A 511 -2.55 5.39 8.11
CA GLY A 511 -2.54 4.92 9.48
C GLY A 511 -3.87 5.18 10.18
N ILE A 512 -4.08 4.49 11.30
CA ILE A 512 -5.20 4.73 12.20
C ILE A 512 -4.73 4.81 13.65
N VAL A 513 -5.58 5.34 14.51
CA VAL A 513 -5.46 5.15 15.97
C VAL A 513 -6.27 3.90 16.32
N GLN A 514 -5.59 2.81 16.66
CA GLN A 514 -6.22 1.53 16.98
C GLN A 514 -7.07 1.59 18.25
N SER A 515 -8.03 0.67 18.35
CA SER A 515 -8.66 0.36 19.64
C SER A 515 -7.58 -0.10 20.61
N CYS A 516 -7.54 0.50 21.80
CA CYS A 516 -6.47 0.22 22.77
C CYS A 516 -6.88 0.66 24.19
N LYS A 517 -6.08 0.25 25.17
CA LYS A 517 -6.11 0.82 26.51
C LYS A 517 -5.01 1.86 26.68
N ASP A 518 -5.36 3.01 27.25
CA ASP A 518 -4.38 3.99 27.66
C ASP A 518 -3.57 3.55 28.89
N SER A 519 -2.58 4.34 29.27
CA SER A 519 -1.75 4.07 30.46
C SER A 519 -2.52 3.99 31.78
N ASN A 520 -3.75 4.48 31.83
CA ASN A 520 -4.64 4.43 32.98
C ASN A 520 -5.62 3.25 32.92
N GLY A 521 -5.56 2.45 31.84
CA GLY A 521 -6.45 1.31 31.61
C GLY A 521 -7.80 1.69 30.99
N ASN A 522 -8.01 2.94 30.56
CA ASN A 522 -9.23 3.33 29.86
C ASN A 522 -9.21 2.80 28.44
N LYS A 523 -10.32 2.23 28.02
CA LYS A 523 -10.49 1.73 26.65
C LYS A 523 -10.78 2.87 25.69
N HIS A 524 -10.25 2.78 24.48
CA HIS A 524 -10.45 3.71 23.39
C HIS A 524 -10.78 2.95 22.12
N TYR A 525 -11.80 3.38 21.41
CA TYR A 525 -12.25 2.78 20.17
C TYR A 525 -11.60 3.45 18.97
N SER A 526 -11.21 2.67 17.97
CA SER A 526 -10.61 3.15 16.71
C SER A 526 -11.57 4.01 15.88
N GLY A 527 -12.86 3.81 16.06
CA GLY A 527 -13.93 4.37 15.24
C GLY A 527 -14.45 3.38 14.20
N GLY A 528 -13.81 2.22 14.06
CA GLY A 528 -14.15 1.18 13.10
C GLY A 528 -13.90 1.56 11.64
N LEU A 529 -14.18 0.61 10.75
CA LEU A 529 -14.02 0.77 9.31
C LEU A 529 -14.74 2.01 8.76
N GLU A 530 -15.89 2.34 9.31
CA GLU A 530 -16.69 3.51 8.88
C GLU A 530 -16.07 4.86 9.23
N ASN A 531 -15.07 4.89 10.08
CA ASN A 531 -14.32 6.09 10.47
C ASN A 531 -12.87 6.08 9.95
N PHE A 532 -12.56 5.17 9.04
CA PHE A 532 -11.31 5.16 8.29
C PHE A 532 -11.09 6.55 7.65
N LEU A 533 -11.97 6.98 6.76
CA LEU A 533 -11.96 8.36 6.28
C LEU A 533 -12.45 9.29 7.40
N ARG A 534 -11.59 10.18 7.85
CA ARG A 534 -11.91 11.14 8.92
C ARG A 534 -12.82 12.24 8.43
N LEU A 535 -13.69 12.71 9.31
CA LEU A 535 -14.69 13.77 9.03
C LEU A 535 -14.73 14.77 10.17
N GLU A 536 -15.03 16.04 9.84
CA GLU A 536 -15.05 17.13 10.82
C GLU A 536 -16.27 18.06 10.73
N GLU A 537 -17.26 17.70 9.94
CA GLU A 537 -18.41 18.53 9.63
C GLU A 537 -19.73 17.87 10.01
N THR A 538 -20.81 18.64 10.08
CA THR A 538 -22.19 18.14 10.17
C THR A 538 -22.71 17.88 8.76
N TRP A 539 -22.86 16.61 8.42
CA TRP A 539 -23.30 16.19 7.09
C TRP A 539 -24.82 16.07 7.03
N SER A 540 -25.43 16.81 6.12
CA SER A 540 -26.85 16.62 5.74
C SER A 540 -27.00 15.83 4.45
N GLY A 541 -25.91 15.61 3.72
CA GLY A 541 -25.84 14.95 2.45
C GLY A 541 -25.14 13.58 2.51
N LYS A 542 -24.68 13.12 1.34
CA LYS A 542 -23.97 11.85 1.18
C LYS A 542 -22.47 12.04 1.02
N LEU A 543 -21.69 11.12 1.60
CA LEU A 543 -20.31 10.88 1.22
C LEU A 543 -20.27 9.62 0.36
N THR A 544 -20.02 9.78 -0.93
CA THR A 544 -19.77 8.70 -1.86
C THR A 544 -18.27 8.44 -1.92
N TYR A 545 -17.87 7.21 -1.64
CA TYR A 545 -16.49 6.78 -1.68
C TYR A 545 -16.38 5.49 -2.49
N ASN A 546 -15.57 5.50 -3.54
CA ASN A 546 -15.27 4.29 -4.30
C ASN A 546 -13.75 4.14 -4.39
N GLY A 547 -13.24 3.02 -3.91
CA GLY A 547 -11.79 2.81 -3.86
C GLY A 547 -11.39 1.56 -3.14
N SER A 548 -10.26 1.61 -2.48
CA SER A 548 -9.69 0.58 -1.61
C SER A 548 -9.30 1.21 -0.29
N ILE A 549 -9.63 0.57 0.79
CA ILE A 549 -9.31 0.99 2.17
C ILE A 549 -8.11 0.18 2.63
N VAL A 550 -6.97 0.84 2.83
CA VAL A 550 -5.72 0.19 3.23
C VAL A 550 -5.15 0.85 4.48
N VAL A 551 -5.07 0.09 5.56
CA VAL A 551 -4.43 0.50 6.82
C VAL A 551 -3.15 -0.28 7.00
N MET A 552 -2.02 0.44 7.10
CA MET A 552 -0.71 -0.20 7.16
C MET A 552 0.00 -0.05 8.50
N PHE A 553 -0.27 1.03 9.24
CA PHE A 553 0.48 1.41 10.44
C PHE A 553 -0.39 2.21 11.43
N PRO A 554 0.00 2.33 12.71
CA PRO A 554 -0.58 3.31 13.62
C PRO A 554 -0.20 4.74 13.21
N SER A 555 -1.17 5.67 13.19
CA SER A 555 -0.91 7.09 12.88
C SER A 555 0.12 7.70 13.82
N ILE A 556 1.02 8.53 13.30
CA ILE A 556 2.08 9.23 14.06
C ILE A 556 1.75 10.70 14.26
N TYR A 557 1.08 11.31 13.29
CA TYR A 557 0.72 12.73 13.33
C TYR A 557 -0.70 12.94 13.81
N ALA A 558 -1.65 12.18 13.30
CA ALA A 558 -3.06 12.30 13.63
C ALA A 558 -3.43 11.25 14.69
N THR A 559 -3.03 11.49 15.94
CA THR A 559 -3.00 10.49 17.03
C THR A 559 -4.14 10.60 18.03
N ASN A 560 -5.03 11.59 17.92
CA ASN A 560 -6.14 11.74 18.86
C ASN A 560 -7.19 10.65 18.65
N TYR A 561 -7.61 10.04 19.77
CA TYR A 561 -8.61 8.99 19.78
C TYR A 561 -9.93 9.43 19.17
N TRP A 562 -10.57 8.50 18.48
CA TRP A 562 -11.97 8.69 18.10
C TRP A 562 -12.84 8.84 19.35
N GLN A 563 -13.82 9.70 19.26
CA GLN A 563 -14.83 9.89 20.31
C GLN A 563 -16.21 9.69 19.68
N THR A 564 -17.22 9.62 20.53
CA THR A 564 -18.60 9.37 20.11
C THR A 564 -19.03 10.29 18.96
N THR A 565 -19.92 9.79 18.10
CA THR A 565 -20.62 10.58 17.08
C THR A 565 -21.19 11.87 17.68
N GLY A 566 -21.08 12.99 16.95
CA GLY A 566 -21.51 14.30 17.44
C GLY A 566 -20.42 15.08 18.18
N LYS A 567 -19.23 14.49 18.42
CA LYS A 567 -18.10 15.23 18.99
C LYS A 567 -17.32 16.00 17.90
N TYR A 568 -16.90 15.34 16.86
CA TYR A 568 -16.10 15.93 15.78
C TYR A 568 -16.93 16.16 14.52
N TYR A 569 -17.86 15.26 14.23
CA TYR A 569 -18.72 15.32 13.06
C TYR A 569 -20.10 14.70 13.35
N ASN A 570 -21.09 15.02 12.53
CA ASN A 570 -22.31 14.24 12.39
C ASN A 570 -22.25 13.48 11.06
N PRO A 571 -22.55 12.16 11.03
CA PRO A 571 -22.24 11.30 9.90
C PRO A 571 -23.05 11.63 8.64
N PRO A 572 -22.45 11.48 7.44
CA PRO A 572 -23.16 11.50 6.17
C PRO A 572 -23.97 10.22 5.96
N GLY A 573 -24.89 10.25 5.01
CA GLY A 573 -25.29 9.01 4.34
C GLY A 573 -24.09 8.43 3.59
N ARG A 574 -23.56 7.29 4.02
CA ARG A 574 -22.39 6.66 3.39
C ARG A 574 -22.83 5.84 2.19
N GLN A 575 -22.18 6.05 1.05
CA GLN A 575 -22.32 5.24 -0.16
C GLN A 575 -20.92 4.83 -0.59
N TRP A 576 -20.47 3.68 -0.08
CA TRP A 576 -19.11 3.22 -0.27
C TRP A 576 -19.08 1.99 -1.16
N GLY A 577 -18.08 1.92 -2.03
CA GLY A 577 -17.87 0.82 -2.96
C GLY A 577 -16.39 0.52 -3.17
N PHE A 578 -16.11 -0.73 -3.53
CA PHE A 578 -14.79 -1.14 -3.99
C PHE A 578 -14.64 -0.81 -5.47
N ASP A 579 -13.51 -0.21 -5.87
CA ASP A 579 -13.20 0.00 -7.28
C ASP A 579 -12.64 -1.26 -7.93
N ALA A 580 -13.48 -1.99 -8.64
CA ALA A 580 -13.11 -3.22 -9.33
C ALA A 580 -12.08 -2.99 -10.46
N ASN A 581 -11.88 -1.76 -10.92
CA ASN A 581 -10.81 -1.44 -11.89
C ASN A 581 -9.42 -1.79 -11.37
N PHE A 582 -9.21 -1.77 -10.05
CA PHE A 582 -7.91 -2.11 -9.44
C PHE A 582 -7.49 -3.58 -9.61
N GLN A 583 -8.37 -4.43 -10.14
CA GLN A 583 -8.02 -5.78 -10.59
C GLN A 583 -7.34 -5.80 -11.97
N ASN A 584 -7.35 -4.68 -12.68
CA ASN A 584 -6.68 -4.52 -13.97
C ASN A 584 -5.35 -3.79 -13.76
N GLN A 585 -4.25 -4.40 -14.22
CA GLN A 585 -2.90 -3.84 -14.12
C GLN A 585 -2.82 -2.38 -14.63
N ALA A 586 -3.43 -2.10 -15.78
CA ALA A 586 -3.42 -0.77 -16.40
C ALA A 586 -4.31 0.27 -15.68
N LYS A 587 -5.06 -0.16 -14.66
CA LYS A 587 -5.96 0.68 -13.87
C LYS A 587 -5.54 0.76 -12.38
N LEU A 588 -4.43 0.13 -12.02
CA LEU A 588 -3.85 0.33 -10.71
C LEU A 588 -3.34 1.77 -10.57
N PRO A 589 -3.60 2.43 -9.44
CA PRO A 589 -3.00 3.73 -9.17
C PRO A 589 -1.47 3.67 -9.26
N PRO A 590 -0.83 4.72 -9.76
CA PRO A 590 0.63 4.83 -9.71
C PRO A 590 1.16 4.62 -8.29
N LEU A 591 2.37 4.09 -8.15
CA LEU A 591 3.01 3.81 -6.85
C LEU A 591 2.23 2.85 -5.94
N THR A 592 1.36 2.02 -6.47
CA THR A 592 0.61 1.04 -5.66
C THR A 592 1.56 0.11 -4.91
N PRO A 593 1.56 0.10 -3.57
CA PRO A 593 2.38 -0.81 -2.79
C PRO A 593 1.99 -2.28 -3.03
N GLN A 594 2.99 -3.17 -2.93
CA GLN A 594 2.80 -4.58 -3.21
C GLN A 594 3.22 -5.40 -1.98
N VAL A 595 2.30 -6.19 -1.46
CA VAL A 595 2.63 -7.20 -0.45
C VAL A 595 3.20 -8.44 -1.10
N LYS A 596 4.08 -9.11 -0.39
CA LYS A 596 4.79 -10.30 -0.86
C LYS A 596 4.24 -11.55 -0.21
N GLN A 597 4.16 -12.61 -1.02
CA GLN A 597 3.73 -13.93 -0.55
C GLN A 597 4.39 -15.02 -1.39
N ILE A 598 4.83 -16.10 -0.75
CA ILE A 598 5.09 -17.36 -1.44
C ILE A 598 3.80 -18.17 -1.46
N VAL A 599 3.43 -18.60 -2.64
CA VAL A 599 2.30 -19.52 -2.85
C VAL A 599 2.86 -20.88 -3.21
N ARG A 600 2.69 -21.86 -2.33
CA ARG A 600 3.10 -23.23 -2.59
C ARG A 600 2.18 -23.84 -3.65
N GLY A 601 2.79 -24.59 -4.57
CA GLY A 601 2.11 -25.27 -5.67
C GLY A 601 2.10 -26.78 -5.49
N GLU A 602 2.40 -27.49 -6.57
CA GLU A 602 2.42 -28.96 -6.56
C GLU A 602 3.70 -29.49 -5.92
N PHE A 603 3.51 -30.45 -5.03
CA PHE A 603 4.58 -31.27 -4.46
C PHE A 603 4.59 -32.64 -5.14
N GLY A 604 5.73 -33.05 -5.64
CA GLY A 604 5.89 -34.35 -6.34
C GLY A 604 7.11 -35.09 -5.85
N ASN A 605 6.91 -36.37 -5.52
CA ASN A 605 7.99 -37.30 -5.23
C ASN A 605 8.32 -38.12 -6.49
N TYR A 606 9.57 -38.07 -6.93
CA TYR A 606 10.05 -38.91 -8.01
C TYR A 606 10.87 -40.04 -7.42
N THR A 607 10.38 -41.27 -7.58
CA THR A 607 11.19 -42.45 -7.39
C THR A 607 12.00 -42.68 -8.66
N ALA A 608 13.30 -42.44 -8.63
CA ALA A 608 14.17 -42.96 -9.67
C ALA A 608 14.18 -44.50 -9.56
N ASN A 609 13.60 -45.18 -10.54
CA ASN A 609 13.65 -46.65 -10.68
C ASN A 609 15.07 -47.14 -10.99
#